data_01f9e26448a8398d8ed399dbb088bb45
#
_entry.id   01f9e26448a8398d8ed399dbb088bb45
#
_cell.length_a   1.000
_cell.length_b   1.000
_cell.length_c   1.000
_cell.angle_alpha   90.00
_cell.angle_beta   90.00
_cell.angle_gamma   90.00
#
_symmetry.space_group_name_H-M   'P 1'
#
loop_
_entity.id
_entity.type
_entity.pdbx_description
1 polymer ?
#
loop_
_entity_poly.entity_id
_entity_poly.type
_entity_poly.pdbx_seq_one_letter_code
_entity_poly.pdbx_strand_id
1 'polypeptide(L)'
;MMEAKNYLKYIVDEIHTVIVATVDSEGLPVTAAVDMMDADDSSLYFLTAKGKNLYDRLSDRKFLAFTAMKGEDTMSRVAVSVRGKVRELGCEKISELFEKNQYMYQIYPTAESRKALTVFQIYEGIGEWFDLSKKPIERANFSFGVKTDEMKGYFITDDCIRCGKCVEVCPQNCINQETIPYVIENKHCLHCGNCLTVCSVGAVDRV
;
A
#
# COMPACT_ATOMS: atom_id res chain seq x y z
N MET A 1 13.27 -8.59 -3.85
CA MET A 1 11.94 -8.04 -3.52
C MET A 1 11.42 -8.79 -2.31
N MET A 2 10.86 -8.12 -1.30
CA MET A 2 10.24 -8.80 -0.17
C MET A 2 8.98 -9.54 -0.63
N GLU A 3 8.63 -10.65 0.05
CA GLU A 3 7.33 -11.31 -0.16
C GLU A 3 6.19 -10.44 0.38
N ALA A 4 4.97 -10.57 -0.18
CA ALA A 4 3.81 -9.78 0.24
C ALA A 4 3.57 -9.79 1.76
N LYS A 5 3.69 -10.95 2.39
CA LYS A 5 3.53 -11.12 3.85
C LYS A 5 4.44 -10.21 4.68
N ASN A 6 5.64 -9.90 4.19
CA ASN A 6 6.57 -9.04 4.92
C ASN A 6 6.12 -7.57 4.91
N TYR A 7 5.50 -7.10 3.81
CA TYR A 7 4.89 -5.77 3.76
C TYR A 7 3.67 -5.69 4.68
N LEU A 8 2.81 -6.73 4.68
CA LEU A 8 1.64 -6.78 5.57
C LEU A 8 2.06 -6.76 7.04
N LYS A 9 3.06 -7.56 7.39
CA LYS A 9 3.62 -7.59 8.73
C LYS A 9 4.22 -6.25 9.14
N TYR A 10 4.97 -5.60 8.26
CA TYR A 10 5.53 -4.27 8.51
C TYR A 10 4.45 -3.23 8.82
N ILE A 11 3.31 -3.27 8.11
CA ILE A 11 2.18 -2.37 8.38
C ILE A 11 1.68 -2.53 9.81
N VAL A 12 1.54 -3.76 10.29
CA VAL A 12 1.05 -4.06 11.65
C VAL A 12 2.09 -3.75 12.71
N ASP A 13 3.31 -4.28 12.55
CA ASP A 13 4.33 -4.27 13.60
C ASP A 13 5.02 -2.90 13.73
N GLU A 14 5.19 -2.19 12.60
CA GLU A 14 6.04 -1.00 12.54
C GLU A 14 5.27 0.31 12.38
N ILE A 15 4.05 0.27 11.83
CA ILE A 15 3.23 1.46 11.62
C ILE A 15 1.98 1.45 12.49
N HIS A 16 1.25 0.35 12.47
CA HIS A 16 0.04 0.07 13.22
C HIS A 16 -1.17 0.92 12.81
N THR A 17 -1.15 2.23 13.06
CA THR A 17 -2.26 3.13 12.70
C THR A 17 -2.14 3.62 11.25
N VAL A 18 -3.20 3.45 10.49
CA VAL A 18 -3.27 3.85 9.07
C VAL A 18 -4.47 4.78 8.82
N ILE A 19 -4.40 5.55 7.75
CA ILE A 19 -5.54 6.37 7.30
C ILE A 19 -6.28 5.62 6.20
N VAL A 20 -7.42 5.04 6.58
CA VAL A 20 -8.31 4.34 5.65
C VAL A 20 -9.18 5.34 4.92
N ALA A 21 -9.30 5.18 3.62
CA ALA A 21 -10.25 5.88 2.75
C ALA A 21 -11.34 4.91 2.28
N THR A 22 -12.58 5.36 2.36
CA THR A 22 -13.79 4.68 1.86
C THR A 22 -14.64 5.69 1.09
N VAL A 23 -15.71 5.24 0.45
CA VAL A 23 -16.62 6.10 -0.32
C VAL A 23 -17.99 6.08 0.34
N ASP A 24 -18.59 7.24 0.53
CA ASP A 24 -19.95 7.36 1.08
C ASP A 24 -21.05 7.06 0.05
N SER A 25 -22.32 7.30 0.43
CA SER A 25 -23.48 7.07 -0.42
C SER A 25 -23.53 8.02 -1.64
N GLU A 26 -22.91 9.19 -1.54
CA GLU A 26 -22.84 10.19 -2.62
C GLU A 26 -21.65 9.98 -3.56
N GLY A 27 -20.80 8.99 -3.26
CA GLY A 27 -19.59 8.72 -4.05
C GLY A 27 -18.38 9.56 -3.61
N LEU A 28 -18.47 10.29 -2.48
CA LEU A 28 -17.40 11.13 -1.98
C LEU A 28 -16.44 10.33 -1.08
N PRO A 29 -15.13 10.59 -1.18
CA PRO A 29 -14.13 9.91 -0.34
C PRO A 29 -14.22 10.40 1.11
N VAL A 30 -14.22 9.46 2.05
CA VAL A 30 -14.20 9.73 3.50
C VAL A 30 -13.06 8.95 4.13
N THR A 31 -12.32 9.60 5.03
CA THR A 31 -11.18 8.97 5.73
C THR A 31 -11.47 8.70 7.20
N ALA A 32 -10.76 7.72 7.77
CA ALA A 32 -10.76 7.41 9.20
C ALA A 32 -9.41 6.82 9.60
N ALA A 33 -8.96 7.13 10.80
CA ALA A 33 -7.81 6.44 11.40
C ALA A 33 -8.26 5.07 11.92
N VAL A 34 -7.50 4.03 11.61
CA VAL A 34 -7.77 2.64 11.98
C VAL A 34 -6.45 1.95 12.32
N ASP A 35 -6.44 1.16 13.38
CA ASP A 35 -5.29 0.32 13.72
C ASP A 35 -5.38 -1.02 12.96
N MET A 36 -4.32 -1.35 12.21
CA MET A 36 -4.14 -2.68 11.65
C MET A 36 -3.59 -3.58 12.74
N MET A 37 -4.42 -4.47 13.25
CA MET A 37 -4.20 -5.17 14.52
C MET A 37 -3.53 -6.53 14.36
N ASP A 38 -3.58 -7.11 13.16
CA ASP A 38 -2.98 -8.40 12.84
C ASP A 38 -2.78 -8.56 11.34
N ALA A 39 -1.85 -9.44 10.98
CA ALA A 39 -1.61 -9.88 9.60
C ALA A 39 -1.32 -11.38 9.56
N ASP A 40 -1.80 -12.05 8.54
CA ASP A 40 -1.32 -13.36 8.11
C ASP A 40 -0.57 -13.26 6.77
N ASP A 41 -0.28 -14.38 6.13
CA ASP A 41 0.50 -14.41 4.89
C ASP A 41 -0.17 -13.67 3.72
N SER A 42 -1.49 -13.41 3.79
CA SER A 42 -2.28 -12.87 2.68
C SER A 42 -3.40 -11.92 3.10
N SER A 43 -3.44 -11.47 4.34
CA SER A 43 -4.55 -10.65 4.85
C SER A 43 -4.11 -9.70 5.94
N LEU A 44 -4.85 -8.60 6.09
CA LEU A 44 -4.78 -7.68 7.22
C LEU A 44 -6.11 -7.70 7.98
N TYR A 45 -6.04 -7.48 9.30
CA TYR A 45 -7.20 -7.49 10.18
C TYR A 45 -7.29 -6.23 11.02
N PHE A 46 -8.51 -5.70 11.16
CA PHE A 46 -8.79 -4.54 12.00
C PHE A 46 -10.19 -4.64 12.61
N LEU A 47 -10.43 -3.82 13.62
CA LEU A 47 -11.71 -3.71 14.32
C LEU A 47 -12.43 -2.40 14.01
N THR A 48 -13.76 -2.44 13.95
CA THR A 48 -14.60 -1.26 14.04
C THR A 48 -15.84 -1.56 14.87
N ALA A 49 -16.49 -0.52 15.39
CA ALA A 49 -17.79 -0.67 16.05
C ALA A 49 -18.92 -0.57 15.01
N LYS A 50 -19.95 -1.41 15.17
CA LYS A 50 -21.10 -1.50 14.24
C LYS A 50 -21.91 -0.19 14.15
N GLY A 51 -21.84 0.68 15.15
CA GLY A 51 -22.51 1.99 15.14
C GLY A 51 -21.72 3.11 14.45
N LYS A 52 -20.58 2.83 13.83
CA LYS A 52 -19.79 3.83 13.11
C LYS A 52 -20.14 3.87 11.62
N ASN A 53 -20.23 5.07 11.04
CA ASN A 53 -20.42 5.23 9.59
C ASN A 53 -19.33 4.50 8.75
N LEU A 54 -18.15 4.25 9.31
CA LEU A 54 -17.15 3.43 8.65
C LEU A 54 -17.63 1.99 8.45
N TYR A 55 -18.32 1.41 9.45
CA TYR A 55 -18.91 0.08 9.36
C TYR A 55 -19.92 0.01 8.19
N ASP A 56 -20.82 0.99 8.10
CA ASP A 56 -21.84 1.02 7.04
C ASP A 56 -21.18 1.07 5.65
N ARG A 57 -20.18 1.95 5.46
CA ARG A 57 -19.46 2.07 4.19
C ARG A 57 -18.70 0.80 3.81
N LEU A 58 -18.05 0.14 4.78
CA LEU A 58 -17.33 -1.11 4.53
C LEU A 58 -18.28 -2.26 4.20
N SER A 59 -19.43 -2.33 4.87
CA SER A 59 -20.44 -3.36 4.66
C SER A 59 -21.13 -3.21 3.28
N ASP A 60 -21.32 -1.97 2.82
CA ASP A 60 -21.90 -1.67 1.52
C ASP A 60 -20.91 -1.86 0.38
N ARG A 61 -19.76 -1.17 0.44
CA ARG A 61 -18.80 -1.10 -0.67
C ARG A 61 -17.85 -2.30 -0.72
N LYS A 62 -17.59 -2.95 0.41
CA LYS A 62 -16.67 -4.10 0.54
C LYS A 62 -15.28 -3.83 -0.03
N PHE A 63 -14.86 -2.58 0.01
CA PHE A 63 -13.61 -2.10 -0.52
C PHE A 63 -13.09 -0.90 0.29
N LEU A 64 -11.78 -0.82 0.43
CA LEU A 64 -11.10 0.33 1.02
C LEU A 64 -9.76 0.59 0.32
N ALA A 65 -9.22 1.78 0.55
CA ALA A 65 -7.82 2.07 0.36
C ALA A 65 -7.25 2.66 1.65
N PHE A 66 -5.95 2.52 1.87
CA PHE A 66 -5.27 3.20 2.96
C PHE A 66 -3.85 3.58 2.60
N THR A 67 -3.29 4.52 3.33
CA THR A 67 -1.86 4.82 3.36
C THR A 67 -1.35 4.72 4.78
N ALA A 68 -0.25 4.00 4.95
CA ALA A 68 0.51 3.83 6.18
C ALA A 68 1.87 4.50 6.00
N MET A 69 2.36 5.22 7.01
CA MET A 69 3.65 5.92 6.92
C MET A 69 4.44 5.80 8.23
N LYS A 70 5.76 5.63 8.10
CA LYS A 70 6.72 5.69 9.20
C LYS A 70 7.90 6.56 8.81
N GLY A 71 8.48 7.27 9.76
CA GLY A 71 9.62 8.18 9.59
C GLY A 71 9.34 9.57 10.18
N GLU A 72 10.38 10.20 10.72
CA GLU A 72 10.27 11.51 11.39
C GLU A 72 10.20 12.66 10.39
N ASP A 73 10.88 12.51 9.26
CA ASP A 73 10.92 13.50 8.18
C ASP A 73 10.71 12.85 6.80
N THR A 74 10.72 13.67 5.75
CA THR A 74 10.51 13.19 4.38
C THR A 74 11.58 12.21 3.92
N MET A 75 12.85 12.43 4.30
CA MET A 75 13.96 11.61 3.81
C MET A 75 14.17 10.31 4.61
N SER A 76 13.54 10.19 5.77
CA SER A 76 13.49 8.96 6.57
C SER A 76 12.20 8.17 6.36
N ARG A 77 11.32 8.64 5.46
CA ARG A 77 9.95 8.13 5.34
C ARG A 77 9.87 6.86 4.51
N VAL A 78 9.16 5.89 5.08
CA VAL A 78 8.60 4.74 4.39
C VAL A 78 7.10 4.95 4.27
N ALA A 79 6.54 4.80 3.07
CA ALA A 79 5.11 4.84 2.83
C ALA A 79 4.64 3.53 2.20
N VAL A 80 3.51 3.01 2.68
CA VAL A 80 2.85 1.83 2.12
C VAL A 80 1.42 2.21 1.79
N SER A 81 1.07 2.18 0.52
CA SER A 81 -0.30 2.39 0.07
C SER A 81 -0.91 1.06 -0.34
N VAL A 82 -2.13 0.80 0.09
CA VAL A 82 -2.88 -0.45 -0.22
C VAL A 82 -4.30 -0.09 -0.63
N ARG A 83 -4.83 -0.83 -1.58
CA ARG A 83 -6.26 -0.86 -1.88
C ARG A 83 -6.71 -2.31 -2.00
N GLY A 84 -7.86 -2.64 -1.44
CA GLY A 84 -8.26 -4.02 -1.38
C GLY A 84 -9.71 -4.26 -1.01
N LYS A 85 -10.13 -5.50 -1.22
CA LYS A 85 -11.45 -5.99 -0.86
C LYS A 85 -11.49 -6.37 0.61
N VAL A 86 -12.60 -6.06 1.26
CA VAL A 86 -12.83 -6.39 2.66
C VAL A 86 -14.05 -7.29 2.83
N ARG A 87 -14.02 -8.06 3.91
CA ARG A 87 -15.18 -8.81 4.40
C ARG A 87 -15.27 -8.72 5.91
N GLU A 88 -16.49 -8.74 6.40
CA GLU A 88 -16.78 -8.84 7.83
C GLU A 88 -16.63 -10.29 8.28
N LEU A 89 -15.92 -10.50 9.40
CA LEU A 89 -15.77 -11.79 10.08
C LEU A 89 -16.63 -11.87 11.36
N GLY A 90 -17.32 -10.80 11.72
CA GLY A 90 -18.07 -10.76 12.96
C GLY A 90 -17.16 -10.74 14.19
N CYS A 91 -17.43 -11.63 15.16
CA CYS A 91 -16.69 -11.69 16.42
C CYS A 91 -15.59 -12.78 16.47
N GLU A 92 -15.39 -13.54 15.39
CA GLU A 92 -14.55 -14.75 15.39
C GLU A 92 -13.11 -14.51 15.88
N LYS A 93 -12.49 -13.39 15.50
CA LYS A 93 -11.09 -13.08 15.87
C LYS A 93 -10.94 -12.03 16.98
N ILE A 94 -12.03 -11.55 17.61
CA ILE A 94 -11.95 -10.46 18.59
C ILE A 94 -11.01 -10.82 19.74
N SER A 95 -11.10 -12.01 20.32
CA SER A 95 -10.23 -12.42 21.44
C SER A 95 -8.76 -12.44 21.05
N GLU A 96 -8.44 -13.03 19.88
CA GLU A 96 -7.07 -13.08 19.36
C GLU A 96 -6.49 -11.66 19.14
N LEU A 97 -7.27 -10.77 18.51
CA LEU A 97 -6.85 -9.40 18.27
C LEU A 97 -6.65 -8.61 19.56
N PHE A 98 -7.46 -8.85 20.59
CA PHE A 98 -7.31 -8.23 21.91
C PHE A 98 -6.06 -8.73 22.64
N GLU A 99 -5.74 -10.03 22.52
CA GLU A 99 -4.51 -10.58 23.12
C GLU A 99 -3.25 -9.99 22.49
N LYS A 100 -3.24 -9.77 21.17
CA LYS A 100 -2.14 -9.11 20.46
C LYS A 100 -2.08 -7.61 20.71
N ASN A 101 -3.22 -6.98 21.07
CA ASN A 101 -3.37 -5.53 21.21
C ASN A 101 -3.96 -5.18 22.59
N GLN A 102 -3.17 -5.37 23.65
CA GLN A 102 -3.62 -5.28 25.04
C GLN A 102 -4.28 -3.94 25.42
N TYR A 103 -3.94 -2.84 24.73
CA TYR A 103 -4.56 -1.53 24.95
C TYR A 103 -6.07 -1.53 24.68
N MET A 104 -6.57 -2.47 23.86
CA MET A 104 -8.00 -2.60 23.59
C MET A 104 -8.82 -2.93 24.84
N TYR A 105 -8.23 -3.61 25.82
CA TYR A 105 -8.90 -3.88 27.10
C TYR A 105 -9.15 -2.62 27.93
N GLN A 106 -8.39 -1.53 27.70
CA GLN A 106 -8.63 -0.25 28.34
C GLN A 106 -9.81 0.48 27.71
N ILE A 107 -10.02 0.30 26.38
CA ILE A 107 -11.11 0.94 25.63
C ILE A 107 -12.42 0.15 25.79
N TYR A 108 -12.34 -1.18 25.75
CA TYR A 108 -13.48 -2.10 25.83
C TYR A 108 -13.25 -3.14 26.96
N PRO A 109 -13.38 -2.73 28.23
CA PRO A 109 -12.93 -3.55 29.36
C PRO A 109 -13.81 -4.78 29.62
N THR A 110 -15.09 -4.73 29.27
CA THR A 110 -16.05 -5.80 29.57
C THR A 110 -16.45 -6.60 28.33
N ALA A 111 -16.85 -7.84 28.51
CA ALA A 111 -17.40 -8.67 27.42
C ALA A 111 -18.63 -7.99 26.77
N GLU A 112 -19.43 -7.29 27.56
CA GLU A 112 -20.60 -6.59 27.07
C GLU A 112 -20.21 -5.42 26.15
N SER A 113 -19.21 -4.60 26.53
CA SER A 113 -18.73 -3.49 25.69
C SER A 113 -18.17 -3.96 24.35
N ARG A 114 -17.60 -5.18 24.28
CA ARG A 114 -17.05 -5.77 23.06
C ARG A 114 -18.09 -6.25 22.06
N LYS A 115 -19.36 -6.43 22.46
CA LYS A 115 -20.46 -6.85 21.55
C LYS A 115 -20.72 -5.84 20.44
N ALA A 116 -20.35 -4.58 20.65
CA ALA A 116 -20.44 -3.55 19.62
C ALA A 116 -19.41 -3.71 18.49
N LEU A 117 -18.35 -4.50 18.72
CA LEU A 117 -17.23 -4.63 17.80
C LEU A 117 -17.47 -5.72 16.77
N THR A 118 -16.86 -5.54 15.61
CA THR A 118 -16.75 -6.53 14.57
C THR A 118 -15.37 -6.47 13.92
N VAL A 119 -14.89 -7.61 13.43
CA VAL A 119 -13.61 -7.73 12.72
C VAL A 119 -13.85 -7.60 11.23
N PHE A 120 -13.03 -6.82 10.58
CA PHE A 120 -12.88 -6.80 9.13
C PHE A 120 -11.54 -7.41 8.72
N GLN A 121 -11.57 -8.18 7.66
CA GLN A 121 -10.41 -8.73 6.97
C GLN A 121 -10.26 -8.06 5.61
N ILE A 122 -9.06 -7.54 5.31
CA ILE A 122 -8.66 -7.20 3.96
C ILE A 122 -8.03 -8.46 3.38
N TYR A 123 -8.74 -9.19 2.52
CA TYR A 123 -8.37 -10.53 2.08
C TYR A 123 -7.79 -10.60 0.67
N GLU A 124 -7.89 -9.53 -0.08
CA GLU A 124 -7.37 -9.39 -1.44
C GLU A 124 -6.99 -7.94 -1.66
N GLY A 125 -5.79 -7.68 -2.15
CA GLY A 125 -5.37 -6.32 -2.41
C GLY A 125 -4.09 -6.22 -3.21
N ILE A 126 -3.83 -4.99 -3.65
CA ILE A 126 -2.58 -4.57 -4.27
C ILE A 126 -2.02 -3.40 -3.46
N GLY A 127 -0.71 -3.36 -3.37
CA GLY A 127 -0.02 -2.32 -2.63
C GLY A 127 1.23 -1.82 -3.32
N GLU A 128 1.66 -0.66 -2.88
CA GLU A 128 2.90 -0.02 -3.27
C GLU A 128 3.71 0.31 -2.02
N TRP A 129 4.96 -0.08 -2.02
CA TRP A 129 5.99 0.29 -1.06
C TRP A 129 6.85 1.39 -1.64
N PHE A 130 7.11 2.43 -0.86
CA PHE A 130 7.99 3.52 -1.23
C PHE A 130 8.85 3.94 -0.05
N ASP A 131 10.17 3.77 -0.18
CA ASP A 131 11.15 4.03 0.87
C ASP A 131 12.14 5.11 0.42
N LEU A 132 12.00 6.30 1.00
CA LEU A 132 12.89 7.44 0.79
C LEU A 132 14.14 7.41 1.68
N SER A 133 14.20 6.54 2.68
CA SER A 133 15.36 6.40 3.57
C SER A 133 16.56 5.73 2.89
N LYS A 134 16.31 5.04 1.78
CA LYS A 134 17.34 4.35 1.00
C LYS A 134 17.99 5.26 -0.04
N LYS A 135 19.22 4.93 -0.41
CA LYS A 135 19.98 5.60 -1.48
C LYS A 135 20.63 4.55 -2.36
N PRO A 136 20.16 4.34 -3.58
CA PRO A 136 18.95 4.95 -4.20
C PRO A 136 17.66 4.60 -3.46
N ILE A 137 16.61 5.37 -3.70
CA ILE A 137 15.26 5.11 -3.14
C ILE A 137 14.80 3.71 -3.50
N GLU A 138 13.92 3.13 -2.68
CA GLU A 138 13.32 1.84 -3.02
C GLU A 138 11.82 1.95 -3.25
N ARG A 139 11.36 1.29 -4.30
CA ARG A 139 9.94 1.15 -4.65
C ARG A 139 9.65 -0.31 -4.99
N ALA A 140 8.49 -0.79 -4.56
CA ALA A 140 8.00 -2.10 -4.94
C ALA A 140 6.48 -2.11 -5.04
N ASN A 141 5.94 -2.89 -5.98
CA ASN A 141 4.54 -3.25 -6.01
C ASN A 141 4.39 -4.66 -5.46
N PHE A 142 3.30 -4.92 -4.75
CA PHE A 142 2.97 -6.23 -4.21
C PHE A 142 1.47 -6.48 -4.29
N SER A 143 1.09 -7.75 -4.27
CA SER A 143 -0.31 -8.17 -4.19
C SER A 143 -0.46 -9.29 -3.18
N PHE A 144 -1.62 -9.41 -2.57
CA PHE A 144 -1.97 -10.46 -1.63
C PHE A 144 -3.41 -10.92 -1.84
N GLY A 145 -3.68 -12.20 -1.56
CA GLY A 145 -5.00 -12.80 -1.83
C GLY A 145 -5.33 -12.98 -3.31
N VAL A 146 -4.61 -12.32 -4.19
CA VAL A 146 -4.75 -12.40 -5.65
C VAL A 146 -3.36 -12.27 -6.29
N LYS A 147 -3.14 -12.95 -7.39
CA LYS A 147 -1.95 -12.72 -8.23
C LYS A 147 -2.29 -11.69 -9.30
N THR A 148 -1.56 -10.59 -9.31
CA THR A 148 -1.62 -9.61 -10.40
C THR A 148 -0.23 -9.44 -10.97
N ASP A 149 -0.12 -9.45 -12.28
CA ASP A 149 1.12 -9.16 -13.00
C ASP A 149 1.23 -7.66 -13.36
N GLU A 150 0.41 -6.80 -12.75
CA GLU A 150 0.43 -5.36 -13.00
C GLU A 150 1.74 -4.73 -12.48
N MET A 151 2.78 -4.84 -13.28
CA MET A 151 3.99 -4.02 -13.10
C MET A 151 3.68 -2.61 -13.59
N LYS A 152 3.45 -1.70 -12.64
CA LYS A 152 3.33 -0.27 -12.95
C LYS A 152 4.70 0.37 -12.98
N GLY A 153 4.95 1.16 -14.02
CA GLY A 153 6.24 1.83 -14.13
C GLY A 153 6.50 2.37 -15.52
N TYR A 154 7.74 2.75 -15.75
CA TYR A 154 8.22 3.18 -17.06
C TYR A 154 9.13 2.11 -17.65
N PHE A 155 9.09 1.96 -18.96
CA PHE A 155 9.97 1.06 -19.69
C PHE A 155 10.42 1.73 -21.01
N ILE A 156 11.49 1.20 -21.59
CA ILE A 156 12.07 1.70 -22.84
C ILE A 156 11.88 0.59 -23.89
N THR A 157 11.27 0.96 -25.01
CA THR A 157 10.99 0.06 -26.13
C THR A 157 12.20 -0.11 -27.04
N ASP A 158 12.12 -1.06 -27.98
CA ASP A 158 13.14 -1.34 -28.99
C ASP A 158 13.38 -0.16 -29.97
N ASP A 159 12.48 0.84 -30.00
CA ASP A 159 12.68 2.07 -30.78
C ASP A 159 13.78 2.99 -30.21
N CYS A 160 14.41 2.60 -29.11
CA CYS A 160 15.45 3.38 -28.44
C CYS A 160 16.71 3.54 -29.28
N ILE A 161 17.03 4.77 -29.65
CA ILE A 161 18.26 5.13 -30.41
C ILE A 161 19.47 5.40 -29.53
N ARG A 162 19.39 5.16 -28.21
CA ARG A 162 20.49 5.30 -27.26
C ARG A 162 21.10 6.71 -27.19
N CYS A 163 20.34 7.75 -27.39
CA CYS A 163 20.83 9.13 -27.38
C CYS A 163 21.24 9.68 -26.01
N GLY A 164 20.92 8.98 -24.89
CA GLY A 164 21.32 9.35 -23.53
C GLY A 164 20.46 10.42 -22.85
N LYS A 165 19.56 11.14 -23.54
CA LYS A 165 18.79 12.26 -22.97
C LYS A 165 17.98 11.87 -21.74
N CYS A 166 17.38 10.67 -21.72
CA CYS A 166 16.61 10.18 -20.59
C CYS A 166 17.47 9.95 -19.35
N VAL A 167 18.74 9.57 -19.54
CA VAL A 167 19.70 9.36 -18.44
C VAL A 167 20.09 10.68 -17.80
N GLU A 168 20.37 11.71 -18.60
CA GLU A 168 20.79 13.03 -18.14
C GLU A 168 19.74 13.72 -17.25
N VAL A 169 18.45 13.45 -17.49
CA VAL A 169 17.34 14.04 -16.73
C VAL A 169 16.84 13.19 -15.59
N CYS A 170 17.38 11.99 -15.40
CA CYS A 170 16.91 11.07 -14.36
C CYS A 170 17.45 11.46 -12.98
N PRO A 171 16.60 11.93 -12.03
CA PRO A 171 17.06 12.38 -10.72
C PRO A 171 17.56 11.26 -9.82
N GLN A 172 17.26 10.00 -10.15
CA GLN A 172 17.71 8.83 -9.39
C GLN A 172 18.81 8.04 -10.10
N ASN A 173 19.24 8.44 -11.30
CA ASN A 173 20.20 7.72 -12.13
C ASN A 173 19.82 6.23 -12.28
N CYS A 174 18.52 5.93 -12.37
CA CYS A 174 17.99 4.56 -12.40
C CYS A 174 17.78 4.02 -13.82
N ILE A 175 18.50 4.56 -14.82
CA ILE A 175 18.44 4.09 -16.21
C ILE A 175 19.76 3.43 -16.55
N ASN A 176 19.72 2.11 -16.73
CA ASN A 176 20.87 1.32 -17.12
C ASN A 176 21.14 1.49 -18.63
N GLN A 177 22.37 1.93 -18.96
CA GLN A 177 22.84 2.16 -20.34
C GLN A 177 23.60 0.98 -20.93
N GLU A 178 23.91 -0.05 -20.15
CA GLU A 178 24.68 -1.21 -20.59
C GLU A 178 23.87 -2.17 -21.46
N THR A 179 22.55 -2.06 -21.41
CA THR A 179 21.61 -2.89 -22.18
C THR A 179 21.14 -2.19 -23.46
N ILE A 180 20.59 -2.97 -24.39
CA ILE A 180 19.95 -2.51 -25.64
C ILE A 180 18.58 -3.17 -25.74
N PRO A 181 17.48 -2.40 -25.65
CA PRO A 181 17.38 -0.98 -25.29
C PRO A 181 17.90 -0.68 -23.87
N TYR A 182 18.03 0.60 -23.50
CA TYR A 182 18.28 0.98 -22.12
C TYR A 182 17.14 0.47 -21.21
N VAL A 183 17.43 0.20 -19.93
CA VAL A 183 16.44 -0.35 -18.99
C VAL A 183 16.24 0.60 -17.82
N ILE A 184 15.00 0.93 -17.50
CA ILE A 184 14.62 1.68 -16.30
C ILE A 184 14.52 0.71 -15.12
N GLU A 185 15.34 0.89 -14.10
CA GLU A 185 15.28 0.14 -12.84
C GLU A 185 14.11 0.66 -11.99
N ASN A 186 12.89 0.16 -12.25
CA ASN A 186 11.66 0.66 -11.62
C ASN A 186 11.69 0.61 -10.08
N LYS A 187 12.48 -0.29 -9.49
CA LYS A 187 12.68 -0.34 -8.02
C LYS A 187 13.34 0.91 -7.44
N HIS A 188 13.99 1.73 -8.28
CA HIS A 188 14.65 2.99 -7.90
C HIS A 188 14.04 4.20 -8.60
N CYS A 189 12.95 4.01 -9.35
CA CYS A 189 12.31 5.05 -10.14
C CYS A 189 11.33 5.88 -9.32
N LEU A 190 11.43 7.21 -9.36
CA LEU A 190 10.46 8.14 -8.75
C LEU A 190 9.12 8.20 -9.51
N HIS A 191 9.05 7.62 -10.69
CA HIS A 191 7.90 7.77 -11.62
C HIS A 191 7.62 9.25 -11.99
N CYS A 192 8.66 10.09 -12.08
CA CYS A 192 8.52 11.52 -12.38
C CYS A 192 8.18 11.83 -13.84
N GLY A 193 8.41 10.88 -14.77
CA GLY A 193 8.10 11.04 -16.18
C GLY A 193 9.10 11.87 -17.02
N ASN A 194 10.18 12.38 -16.43
CA ASN A 194 11.16 13.19 -17.17
C ASN A 194 11.73 12.46 -18.40
N CYS A 195 12.02 11.16 -18.25
CA CYS A 195 12.53 10.32 -19.34
C CYS A 195 11.54 10.22 -20.52
N LEU A 196 10.24 10.14 -20.23
CA LEU A 196 9.18 10.14 -21.24
C LEU A 196 9.15 11.47 -22.00
N THR A 197 9.22 12.59 -21.27
CA THR A 197 9.10 13.93 -21.84
C THR A 197 10.24 14.27 -22.80
N VAL A 198 11.47 13.83 -22.52
CA VAL A 198 12.66 14.17 -23.32
C VAL A 198 12.94 13.18 -24.46
N CYS A 199 12.21 12.08 -24.54
CA CYS A 199 12.44 11.06 -25.55
C CYS A 199 11.98 11.55 -26.95
N SER A 200 12.94 11.92 -27.78
CA SER A 200 12.65 12.49 -29.12
C SER A 200 12.08 11.49 -30.13
N VAL A 201 12.18 10.19 -29.85
CA VAL A 201 11.67 9.09 -30.69
C VAL A 201 10.47 8.39 -30.08
N GLY A 202 9.99 8.83 -28.90
CA GLY A 202 8.84 8.21 -28.25
C GLY A 202 9.07 6.78 -27.73
N ALA A 203 10.34 6.40 -27.49
CA ALA A 203 10.69 5.05 -27.06
C ALA A 203 10.50 4.77 -25.55
N VAL A 204 9.98 5.73 -24.78
CA VAL A 204 9.67 5.54 -23.35
C VAL A 204 8.17 5.47 -23.19
N ASP A 205 7.69 4.39 -22.56
CA ASP A 205 6.27 4.17 -22.29
C ASP A 205 6.00 3.97 -20.79
N ARG A 206 4.71 4.07 -20.42
CA ARG A 206 4.20 3.86 -19.07
C ARG A 206 3.10 2.80 -19.07
N VAL A 207 3.23 1.83 -18.16
CA VAL A 207 2.21 0.81 -17.84
C VAL A 207 1.46 1.17 -16.57
#